data_f3e428e273d05678710db6d775f72dfe
#
_entry.id   f3e428e273d05678710db6d775f72dfe
#
_cell.length_a   1.000
_cell.length_b   1.000
_cell.length_c   1.000
_cell.angle_alpha   90.00
_cell.angle_beta   90.00
_cell.angle_gamma   90.00
#
_symmetry.space_group_name_H-M   'P 1'
#
loop_
_entity.id
_entity.type
_entity.pdbx_description
1 polymer ?
#
loop_
_entity_poly.entity_id
_entity_poly.type
_entity_poly.pdbx_seq_one_letter_code
_entity_poly.pdbx_strand_id
1 'polypeptide(L)'
;MDRPYSSYNPFFIIPFILWIIAGGIALAIYDKETLFAAFNTHHSSMGDMLMEYVTFMGEGSFITIVLLLLLGFSRLRNWWYFTTAVIAGVLPSLITQVIKSATKAPRPLKYFNEAPWIHTLPEWPRVMERSFPSGHSCGAFSLFCLLAL
;
A
#
# COMPACT_ATOMS: atom_id res chain seq x y z
N MET A 1 -0.68 17.62 32.94
CA MET A 1 -1.45 16.36 32.65
C MET A 1 -0.60 15.53 31.73
N ASP A 2 0.28 14.73 32.33
CA ASP A 2 1.24 13.91 31.63
C ASP A 2 0.52 12.69 31.05
N ARG A 3 0.26 12.71 29.76
CA ARG A 3 -0.15 11.46 29.08
C ARG A 3 1.11 10.59 29.02
N PRO A 4 1.09 9.37 29.57
CA PRO A 4 2.23 8.49 29.44
C PRO A 4 2.48 8.22 27.94
N TYR A 5 3.74 8.27 27.55
CA TYR A 5 4.27 8.14 26.18
C TYR A 5 4.03 6.77 25.53
N SER A 6 3.00 6.03 25.89
CA SER A 6 2.76 4.68 25.38
C SER A 6 1.30 4.30 25.41
N SER A 7 0.47 4.99 24.64
CA SER A 7 -0.83 4.41 24.29
C SER A 7 -0.90 4.22 22.78
N TYR A 8 -0.19 3.22 22.27
CA TYR A 8 -0.44 2.72 20.93
C TYR A 8 -1.90 2.30 20.82
N ASN A 9 -2.54 2.68 19.70
CA ASN A 9 -3.92 2.29 19.46
C ASN A 9 -4.00 0.76 19.25
N PRO A 10 -4.55 -0.02 20.19
CA PRO A 10 -4.59 -1.48 20.07
C PRO A 10 -5.50 -1.94 18.92
N PHE A 11 -6.50 -1.14 18.56
CA PHE A 11 -7.39 -1.41 17.41
C PHE A 11 -6.68 -1.31 16.07
N PHE A 12 -5.53 -0.65 16.01
CA PHE A 12 -4.67 -0.64 14.84
C PHE A 12 -3.59 -1.72 14.92
N ILE A 13 -2.89 -1.81 16.05
CA ILE A 13 -1.71 -2.68 16.18
C ILE A 13 -2.08 -4.16 16.16
N ILE A 14 -3.15 -4.56 16.84
CA ILE A 14 -3.53 -5.98 16.90
C ILE A 14 -3.89 -6.52 15.51
N PRO A 15 -4.80 -5.89 14.73
CA PRO A 15 -5.09 -6.34 13.37
C PRO A 15 -3.86 -6.29 12.44
N PHE A 16 -2.98 -5.30 12.61
CA PHE A 16 -1.76 -5.19 11.83
C PHE A 16 -0.79 -6.35 12.07
N ILE A 17 -0.55 -6.70 13.36
CA ILE A 17 0.29 -7.85 13.72
C ILE A 17 -0.33 -9.16 13.20
N LEU A 18 -1.64 -9.35 13.39
CA LEU A 18 -2.34 -10.54 12.90
C LEU A 18 -2.23 -10.66 11.37
N TRP A 19 -2.34 -9.54 10.64
CA TRP A 19 -2.17 -9.51 9.18
C TRP A 19 -0.75 -9.88 8.76
N ILE A 20 0.29 -9.37 9.45
CA ILE A 20 1.69 -9.73 9.18
C ILE A 20 1.92 -11.23 9.42
N ILE A 21 1.41 -11.75 10.54
CA ILE A 21 1.56 -13.17 10.87
C ILE A 21 0.86 -14.05 9.83
N ALA A 22 -0.41 -13.73 9.49
CA ALA A 22 -1.17 -14.46 8.49
C ALA A 22 -0.50 -14.42 7.11
N GLY A 23 -0.04 -13.26 6.68
CA GLY A 23 0.69 -13.10 5.42
C GLY A 23 2.04 -13.84 5.42
N GLY A 24 2.77 -13.79 6.54
CA GLY A 24 4.01 -14.55 6.71
C GLY A 24 3.81 -16.06 6.65
N ILE A 25 2.76 -16.57 7.30
CA ILE A 25 2.39 -17.99 7.24
C ILE A 25 2.01 -18.39 5.81
N ALA A 26 1.18 -17.58 5.13
CA ALA A 26 0.79 -17.83 3.76
C ALA A 26 1.99 -17.91 2.81
N LEU A 27 2.95 -16.98 2.94
CA LEU A 27 4.18 -16.96 2.13
C LEU A 27 5.16 -18.08 2.50
N ALA A 28 5.08 -18.65 3.71
CA ALA A 28 5.89 -19.80 4.11
C ALA A 28 5.34 -21.14 3.60
N ILE A 29 4.00 -21.24 3.45
CA ILE A 29 3.32 -22.47 3.03
C ILE A 29 3.16 -22.52 1.50
N TYR A 30 2.82 -21.38 0.88
CA TYR A 30 2.54 -21.29 -0.55
C TYR A 30 3.62 -20.48 -1.26
N ASP A 31 3.97 -20.89 -2.47
CA ASP A 31 4.81 -20.07 -3.33
C ASP A 31 4.06 -18.83 -3.85
N LYS A 32 4.82 -17.86 -4.34
CA LYS A 32 4.26 -16.58 -4.83
C LYS A 32 3.36 -16.76 -6.05
N GLU A 33 3.64 -17.75 -6.86
CA GLU A 33 2.90 -18.05 -8.10
C GLU A 33 1.52 -18.59 -7.77
N THR A 34 1.46 -19.55 -6.86
CA THR A 34 0.20 -20.13 -6.36
C THR A 34 -0.67 -19.06 -5.69
N LEU A 35 -0.08 -18.22 -4.84
CA LEU A 35 -0.82 -17.13 -4.20
C LEU A 35 -1.33 -16.13 -5.23
N PHE A 36 -0.51 -15.73 -6.20
CA PHE A 36 -0.94 -14.81 -7.25
C PHE A 36 -2.08 -15.43 -8.08
N ALA A 37 -1.94 -16.68 -8.52
CA ALA A 37 -2.98 -17.38 -9.28
C ALA A 37 -4.30 -17.47 -8.49
N ALA A 38 -4.23 -17.84 -7.20
CA ALA A 38 -5.41 -17.95 -6.34
C ALA A 38 -6.20 -16.63 -6.24
N PHE A 39 -5.52 -15.49 -6.12
CA PHE A 39 -6.20 -14.19 -6.09
C PHE A 39 -6.63 -13.69 -7.46
N ASN A 40 -5.84 -13.91 -8.50
CA ASN A 40 -6.10 -13.37 -9.83
C ASN A 40 -7.18 -14.14 -10.59
N THR A 41 -7.29 -15.45 -10.41
CA THR A 41 -8.30 -16.27 -11.08
C THR A 41 -9.70 -16.13 -10.49
N HIS A 42 -9.81 -15.75 -9.20
CA HIS A 42 -11.08 -15.51 -8.52
C HIS A 42 -11.50 -14.03 -8.63
N HIS A 43 -11.74 -13.57 -9.84
CA HIS A 43 -12.17 -12.20 -10.11
C HIS A 43 -13.68 -12.10 -10.33
N SER A 44 -14.24 -10.92 -10.08
CA SER A 44 -15.61 -10.58 -10.36
C SER A 44 -15.72 -9.08 -10.66
N SER A 45 -16.70 -8.67 -11.44
CA SER A 45 -16.88 -7.25 -11.79
C SER A 45 -17.02 -6.34 -10.56
N MET A 46 -17.69 -6.81 -9.51
CA MET A 46 -17.80 -6.07 -8.25
C MET A 46 -16.47 -6.05 -7.49
N GLY A 47 -15.71 -7.16 -7.52
CA GLY A 47 -14.38 -7.25 -6.93
C GLY A 47 -13.40 -6.32 -7.62
N ASP A 48 -13.43 -6.25 -8.94
CA ASP A 48 -12.59 -5.37 -9.75
C ASP A 48 -12.84 -3.90 -9.40
N MET A 49 -14.11 -3.49 -9.37
CA MET A 49 -14.49 -2.14 -8.99
C MET A 49 -14.06 -1.80 -7.55
N LEU A 50 -14.26 -2.72 -6.61
CA LEU A 50 -13.81 -2.52 -5.22
C LEU A 50 -12.30 -2.36 -5.12
N MET A 51 -11.55 -3.23 -5.81
CA MET A 51 -10.08 -3.19 -5.80
C MET A 51 -9.53 -1.94 -6.49
N GLU A 52 -10.20 -1.41 -7.48
CA GLU A 52 -9.87 -0.13 -8.10
C GLU A 52 -9.96 1.02 -7.09
N TYR A 53 -11.07 1.12 -6.34
CA TYR A 53 -11.19 2.14 -5.28
C TYR A 53 -10.17 1.96 -4.16
N VAL A 54 -9.92 0.74 -3.71
CA VAL A 54 -8.91 0.45 -2.69
C VAL A 54 -7.51 0.82 -3.18
N THR A 55 -7.19 0.53 -4.44
CA THR A 55 -5.92 0.88 -5.05
C THR A 55 -5.75 2.40 -5.16
N PHE A 56 -6.81 3.12 -5.52
CA PHE A 56 -6.81 4.59 -5.57
C PHE A 56 -6.43 5.22 -4.22
N MET A 57 -6.82 4.63 -3.08
CA MET A 57 -6.40 5.10 -1.76
C MET A 57 -4.88 5.04 -1.52
N GLY A 58 -4.16 4.23 -2.30
CA GLY A 58 -2.69 4.16 -2.29
C GLY A 58 -2.00 5.09 -3.27
N GLU A 59 -2.75 5.84 -4.09
CA GLU A 59 -2.18 6.78 -5.03
C GLU A 59 -1.66 8.05 -4.36
N GLY A 60 -0.55 8.57 -4.88
CA GLY A 60 0.07 9.79 -4.38
C GLY A 60 -0.86 11.01 -4.42
N SER A 61 -1.76 11.08 -5.42
CA SER A 61 -2.79 12.11 -5.56
C SER A 61 -3.76 12.09 -4.38
N PHE A 62 -4.32 10.92 -4.07
CA PHE A 62 -5.23 10.74 -2.94
C PHE A 62 -4.55 11.08 -1.61
N ILE A 63 -3.35 10.54 -1.38
CA ILE A 63 -2.55 10.80 -0.17
C ILE A 63 -2.30 12.30 -0.01
N THR A 64 -1.90 12.98 -1.08
CA THR A 64 -1.65 14.43 -1.06
C THR A 64 -2.91 15.21 -0.69
N ILE A 65 -4.05 14.87 -1.28
CA ILE A 65 -5.34 15.53 -0.97
C ILE A 65 -5.69 15.34 0.50
N VAL A 66 -5.58 14.12 1.02
CA VAL A 66 -5.88 13.83 2.43
C VAL A 66 -4.96 14.62 3.36
N LEU A 67 -3.65 14.67 3.08
CA LEU A 67 -2.70 15.44 3.87
C LEU A 67 -3.01 16.94 3.85
N LEU A 68 -3.38 17.50 2.69
CA LEU A 68 -3.78 18.89 2.58
C LEU A 68 -5.07 19.20 3.36
N LEU A 69 -6.05 18.29 3.31
CA LEU A 69 -7.27 18.41 4.10
C LEU A 69 -7.00 18.38 5.60
N LEU A 70 -6.07 17.51 6.05
CA LEU A 70 -5.66 17.46 7.46
C LEU A 70 -5.03 18.78 7.94
N LEU A 71 -4.27 19.47 7.10
CA LEU A 71 -3.71 20.79 7.41
C LEU A 71 -4.79 21.89 7.58
N GLY A 72 -5.99 21.67 7.05
CA GLY A 72 -7.15 22.54 7.25
C GLY A 72 -7.67 22.54 8.70
N PHE A 73 -7.40 21.47 9.46
CA PHE A 73 -7.79 21.41 10.88
C PHE A 73 -6.79 22.18 11.75
N SER A 74 -7.29 23.17 12.48
CA SER A 74 -6.45 24.05 13.33
C SER A 74 -5.60 23.26 14.35
N ARG A 75 -6.10 22.14 14.86
CA ARG A 75 -5.39 21.25 15.78
C ARG A 75 -4.17 20.59 15.17
N LEU A 76 -4.21 20.28 13.88
CA LEU A 76 -3.15 19.58 13.12
C LEU A 76 -2.24 20.57 12.40
N ARG A 77 -2.58 21.85 12.38
CA ARG A 77 -1.78 22.94 11.79
C ARG A 77 -0.64 23.35 12.72
N ASN A 78 0.15 22.38 13.17
CA ASN A 78 1.35 22.55 13.96
C ASN A 78 2.54 22.05 13.12
N TRP A 79 3.69 22.73 13.26
CA TRP A 79 4.92 22.36 12.56
C TRP A 79 5.34 20.90 12.78
N TRP A 80 5.10 20.37 13.97
CA TRP A 80 5.36 18.97 14.30
C TRP A 80 4.54 18.00 13.43
N TYR A 81 3.23 18.17 13.35
CA TYR A 81 2.36 17.33 12.53
C TYR A 81 2.67 17.49 11.04
N PHE A 82 2.97 18.71 10.59
CA PHE A 82 3.36 18.97 9.22
C PHE A 82 4.64 18.21 8.83
N THR A 83 5.71 18.32 9.64
CA THR A 83 6.98 17.63 9.37
C THR A 83 6.83 16.12 9.43
N THR A 84 6.06 15.60 10.38
CA THR A 84 5.76 14.16 10.48
C THR A 84 5.00 13.66 9.25
N ALA A 85 3.99 14.39 8.78
CA ALA A 85 3.23 14.05 7.59
C ALA A 85 4.10 14.07 6.31
N VAL A 86 4.96 15.07 6.16
CA VAL A 86 5.90 15.17 5.04
C VAL A 86 6.90 14.02 5.07
N ILE A 87 7.49 13.73 6.22
CA ILE A 87 8.45 12.62 6.36
C ILE A 87 7.76 11.28 6.07
N ALA A 88 6.58 11.04 6.64
CA ALA A 88 5.83 9.81 6.43
C ALA A 88 5.38 9.62 4.97
N GLY A 89 5.11 10.68 4.23
CA GLY A 89 4.74 10.60 2.82
C GLY A 89 5.95 10.51 1.87
N VAL A 90 6.95 11.33 2.07
CA VAL A 90 8.07 11.48 1.14
C VAL A 90 9.11 10.37 1.31
N LEU A 91 9.52 10.06 2.55
CA LEU A 91 10.61 9.12 2.79
C LEU A 91 10.31 7.70 2.28
N PRO A 92 9.14 7.09 2.57
CA PRO A 92 8.80 5.79 2.01
C PRO A 92 8.71 5.80 0.48
N SER A 93 8.24 6.89 -0.12
CA SER A 93 8.18 7.03 -1.58
C SER A 93 9.57 7.05 -2.21
N LEU A 94 10.51 7.80 -1.64
CA LEU A 94 11.90 7.84 -2.10
C LEU A 94 12.58 6.47 -1.97
N ILE A 95 12.46 5.82 -0.81
CA ILE A 95 13.00 4.48 -0.57
C ILE A 95 12.43 3.49 -1.59
N THR A 96 11.11 3.53 -1.80
CA THR A 96 10.43 2.69 -2.80
C THR A 96 11.00 2.91 -4.20
N GLN A 97 11.23 4.14 -4.62
CA GLN A 97 11.77 4.45 -5.96
C GLN A 97 13.21 3.96 -6.11
N VAL A 98 14.05 4.13 -5.09
CA VAL A 98 15.43 3.62 -5.09
C VAL A 98 15.44 2.09 -5.22
N ILE A 99 14.66 1.39 -4.40
CA ILE A 99 14.59 -0.08 -4.46
C ILE A 99 14.04 -0.55 -5.81
N LYS A 100 12.98 0.08 -6.34
CA LYS A 100 12.42 -0.23 -7.66
C LYS A 100 13.44 -0.07 -8.80
N SER A 101 14.25 0.97 -8.74
CA SER A 101 15.28 1.21 -9.75
C SER A 101 16.42 0.19 -9.68
N ALA A 102 16.73 -0.29 -8.47
CA ALA A 102 17.77 -1.30 -8.25
C ALA A 102 17.30 -2.72 -8.60
N THR A 103 16.09 -3.10 -8.17
CA THR A 103 15.59 -4.48 -8.33
C THR A 103 15.08 -4.78 -9.73
N LYS A 104 14.45 -3.79 -10.40
CA LYS A 104 13.81 -3.92 -11.73
C LYS A 104 12.95 -5.20 -11.86
N ALA A 105 12.35 -5.64 -10.77
CA ALA A 105 11.61 -6.89 -10.70
C ALA A 105 10.48 -6.93 -11.74
N PRO A 106 10.29 -8.04 -12.48
CA PRO A 106 9.21 -8.16 -13.46
C PRO A 106 7.84 -8.15 -12.76
N ARG A 107 6.85 -7.60 -13.42
CA ARG A 107 5.44 -7.71 -12.98
C ARG A 107 4.86 -9.05 -13.41
N PRO A 108 3.76 -9.50 -12.76
CA PRO A 108 3.16 -10.80 -13.08
C PRO A 108 2.88 -10.99 -14.57
N LEU A 109 2.40 -9.97 -15.27
CA LEU A 109 2.13 -10.04 -16.70
C LEU A 109 3.39 -10.40 -17.52
N LYS A 110 4.55 -9.79 -17.20
CA LYS A 110 5.84 -10.14 -17.81
C LYS A 110 6.37 -11.49 -17.30
N TYR A 111 6.24 -11.76 -16.01
CA TYR A 111 6.73 -12.98 -15.38
C TYR A 111 6.09 -14.23 -15.97
N PHE A 112 4.78 -14.21 -16.22
CA PHE A 112 4.02 -15.31 -16.80
C PHE A 112 3.87 -15.21 -18.34
N ASN A 113 4.67 -14.41 -19.02
CA ASN A 113 4.66 -14.26 -20.48
C ASN A 113 3.26 -13.93 -21.06
N GLU A 114 2.54 -13.02 -20.44
CA GLU A 114 1.18 -12.62 -20.85
C GLU A 114 0.19 -13.79 -20.94
N ALA A 115 0.32 -14.76 -20.03
CA ALA A 115 -0.52 -15.95 -20.02
C ALA A 115 -2.03 -15.62 -20.04
N PRO A 116 -2.85 -16.33 -20.85
CA PRO A 116 -4.26 -15.99 -21.06
C PRO A 116 -5.13 -16.06 -19.80
N TRP A 117 -4.68 -16.77 -18.76
CA TRP A 117 -5.41 -16.89 -17.51
C TRP A 117 -5.26 -15.68 -16.58
N ILE A 118 -4.35 -14.76 -16.91
CA ILE A 118 -4.14 -13.56 -16.09
C ILE A 118 -5.25 -12.55 -16.39
N HIS A 119 -6.05 -12.30 -15.36
CA HIS A 119 -7.05 -11.25 -15.41
C HIS A 119 -6.41 -9.87 -15.36
N THR A 120 -6.72 -9.04 -16.33
CA THR A 120 -6.28 -7.64 -16.39
C THR A 120 -7.45 -6.74 -16.76
N LEU A 121 -7.52 -5.56 -16.15
CA LEU A 121 -8.53 -4.58 -16.50
C LEU A 121 -8.11 -3.85 -17.79
N PRO A 122 -8.99 -3.76 -18.81
CA PRO A 122 -8.65 -3.16 -20.12
C PRO A 122 -8.22 -1.69 -20.02
N GLU A 123 -8.78 -0.96 -19.05
CA GLU A 123 -8.56 0.47 -18.87
C GLU A 123 -7.23 0.80 -18.18
N TRP A 124 -6.57 -0.20 -17.59
CA TRP A 124 -5.32 0.00 -16.86
C TRP A 124 -4.10 -0.24 -17.74
N PRO A 125 -3.04 0.59 -17.60
CA PRO A 125 -1.83 0.43 -18.38
C PRO A 125 -1.14 -0.90 -18.09
N ARG A 126 -0.75 -1.62 -19.15
CA ARG A 126 0.01 -2.87 -19.04
C ARG A 126 1.46 -2.57 -18.67
N VAL A 127 1.74 -2.50 -17.38
CA VAL A 127 3.09 -2.25 -16.88
C VAL A 127 3.82 -3.56 -16.66
N MET A 128 4.99 -3.73 -17.28
CA MET A 128 5.73 -4.98 -17.32
C MET A 128 6.82 -5.10 -16.25
N GLU A 129 7.30 -3.99 -15.73
CA GLU A 129 8.47 -3.95 -14.84
C GLU A 129 8.23 -3.17 -13.56
N ARG A 130 9.21 -3.19 -12.65
CA ARG A 130 9.22 -2.45 -11.39
C ARG A 130 8.04 -2.87 -10.48
N SER A 131 7.85 -4.19 -10.31
CA SER A 131 6.80 -4.72 -9.45
C SER A 131 7.07 -4.51 -7.96
N PHE A 132 8.33 -4.54 -7.54
CA PHE A 132 8.70 -4.52 -6.12
C PHE A 132 9.62 -3.34 -5.78
N PRO A 133 9.40 -2.71 -4.63
CA PRO A 133 8.21 -2.79 -3.78
C PRO A 133 7.00 -2.07 -4.37
N SER A 134 5.78 -2.37 -3.85
CA SER A 134 4.55 -1.70 -4.30
C SER A 134 4.47 -0.27 -3.77
N GLY A 135 4.45 0.71 -4.66
CA GLY A 135 4.29 2.13 -4.28
C GLY A 135 2.95 2.43 -3.64
N HIS A 136 1.85 1.86 -4.18
CA HIS A 136 0.51 2.03 -3.62
C HIS A 136 0.40 1.44 -2.20
N SER A 137 0.93 0.23 -1.99
CA SER A 137 0.95 -0.37 -0.65
C SER A 137 1.75 0.47 0.33
N CYS A 138 2.93 0.93 -0.07
CA CYS A 138 3.80 1.75 0.77
C CYS A 138 3.12 3.08 1.13
N GLY A 139 2.51 3.75 0.14
CA GLY A 139 1.80 5.01 0.35
C GLY A 139 0.57 4.85 1.25
N ALA A 140 -0.26 3.83 1.00
CA ALA A 140 -1.43 3.53 1.81
C ALA A 140 -1.04 3.24 3.28
N PHE A 141 -0.05 2.37 3.51
CA PHE A 141 0.43 2.09 4.87
C PHE A 141 0.95 3.34 5.57
N SER A 142 1.73 4.18 4.88
CA SER A 142 2.24 5.42 5.46
C SER A 142 1.12 6.37 5.88
N LEU A 143 0.11 6.55 5.02
CA LEU A 143 -1.04 7.39 5.31
C LEU A 143 -1.85 6.85 6.49
N PHE A 144 -2.24 5.58 6.45
CA PHE A 144 -3.09 4.99 7.49
C PHE A 144 -2.37 4.86 8.83
N CYS A 145 -1.05 4.61 8.84
CA CYS A 145 -0.26 4.68 10.07
C CYS A 145 -0.27 6.09 10.66
N LEU A 146 -0.11 7.12 9.82
CA LEU A 146 -0.16 8.51 10.27
C LEU A 146 -1.53 8.89 10.85
N LEU A 147 -2.62 8.40 10.25
CA LEU A 147 -3.99 8.64 10.72
C LEU A 147 -4.32 7.89 12.02
N ALA A 148 -3.63 6.79 12.31
CA ALA A 148 -3.83 5.98 13.51
C ALA A 148 -3.08 6.51 14.76
N LEU A 149 -2.11 7.41 14.56
CA LEU A 149 -1.34 8.08 15.63
C LEU A 149 -2.08 9.28 16.21
#